data_3849a75bcbd052a1c555a913ae6114e6
#
_entry.id   3849a75bcbd052a1c555a913ae6114e6
#
_cell.length_a   1.000
_cell.length_b   1.000
_cell.length_c   1.000
_cell.angle_alpha   90.00
_cell.angle_beta   90.00
_cell.angle_gamma   90.00
#
_symmetry.space_group_name_H-M   'P 1'
#
loop_
_entity.id
_entity.type
_entity.pdbx_description
1 polymer ?
#
loop_
_entity_poly.entity_id
_entity_poly.type
_entity_poly.pdbx_seq_one_letter_code
_entity_poly.pdbx_strand_id
1 'polypeptide(L)'
;VYKRQVYCEESYPECGVLPYFGNRKADLPMAVMDEFKEEREALKNGTPKQKLAYFWYYYKWHVIIALVVIIMIVSFVKQLTDRKDPAFYAVMLNASLLDQMTSEQPDFVTDFAEKEGIDLNTSDITFDTSIRIVEDSMDETSITSSQKLMVYVAANELDCMITDFTSFQKYANSSMFHDLRDILTDEQIQALEPYFYYVDREVVLAIEAANDDMNTDYTPDYPDPLHPEDMQDPVPVGICLTDCKDLTDTYYFRGDGIVMGIYANAEHVQTAVDLAEYLLNK
;
A
#
# COMPACT_ATOMS: atom_id res chain seq x y z
N VAL A 1 -8.33 -28.55 -21.05
CA VAL A 1 -8.60 -29.82 -21.80
C VAL A 1 -8.94 -29.47 -23.24
N TYR A 2 -8.00 -29.60 -24.18
CA TYR A 2 -8.29 -29.54 -25.59
C TYR A 2 -7.87 -30.88 -26.22
N LYS A 3 -8.88 -31.68 -26.61
CA LYS A 3 -8.72 -32.86 -27.43
C LYS A 3 -8.54 -32.43 -28.90
N ARG A 4 -7.42 -32.80 -29.53
CA ARG A 4 -7.31 -32.84 -30.97
C ARG A 4 -7.82 -34.20 -31.44
N GLN A 5 -8.86 -34.18 -32.21
CA GLN A 5 -9.30 -35.32 -33.02
C GLN A 5 -8.44 -35.40 -34.28
N VAL A 6 -7.87 -36.57 -34.53
CA VAL A 6 -7.23 -36.93 -35.77
C VAL A 6 -8.27 -37.72 -36.57
N TYR A 7 -8.61 -37.22 -37.73
CA TYR A 7 -9.38 -37.97 -38.74
C TYR A 7 -8.43 -38.84 -39.52
N CYS A 8 -8.68 -40.16 -39.51
CA CYS A 8 -8.17 -41.09 -40.51
C CYS A 8 -9.17 -41.17 -41.68
N GLU A 9 -8.71 -41.00 -42.88
CA GLU A 9 -9.44 -41.44 -44.06
C GLU A 9 -8.56 -42.38 -44.91
N GLU A 10 -9.13 -43.54 -45.20
CA GLU A 10 -8.57 -44.67 -45.88
C GLU A 10 -8.41 -44.40 -47.39
N SER A 11 -7.35 -44.93 -48.01
CA SER A 11 -7.49 -45.72 -49.21
C SER A 11 -6.18 -46.40 -49.61
N TYR A 12 -6.20 -47.73 -49.72
CA TYR A 12 -5.22 -48.55 -50.41
C TYR A 12 -5.53 -48.54 -51.94
N PRO A 13 -4.58 -48.85 -52.87
CA PRO A 13 -3.98 -50.21 -52.95
C PRO A 13 -2.55 -50.31 -53.54
N GLU A 14 -2.00 -51.51 -53.33
CA GLU A 14 -1.15 -52.37 -54.11
C GLU A 14 0.38 -52.24 -54.25
N CYS A 15 0.99 -53.31 -53.77
CA CYS A 15 2.12 -54.10 -54.20
C CYS A 15 3.21 -53.48 -55.09
N GLY A 16 4.41 -53.56 -54.55
CA GLY A 16 5.64 -53.41 -55.32
C GLY A 16 6.92 -53.62 -54.49
N VAL A 17 7.40 -54.85 -54.49
CA VAL A 17 8.82 -55.27 -54.39
C VAL A 17 9.78 -54.48 -53.53
N LEU A 18 10.21 -55.11 -52.46
CA LEU A 18 11.35 -54.66 -51.58
C LEU A 18 12.69 -54.64 -52.36
N PRO A 19 13.50 -53.66 -52.20
CA PRO A 19 14.95 -53.81 -52.30
C PRO A 19 15.62 -53.59 -50.92
N TYR A 20 16.35 -54.59 -50.58
CA TYR A 20 17.58 -54.62 -49.79
C TYR A 20 17.88 -53.45 -48.80
N PHE A 21 17.65 -53.69 -47.53
CA PHE A 21 18.16 -52.82 -46.47
C PHE A 21 19.68 -52.99 -46.37
N GLY A 22 20.38 -52.10 -47.03
CA GLY A 22 21.77 -51.82 -46.68
C GLY A 22 21.83 -51.20 -45.27
N ASN A 23 22.70 -51.78 -44.43
CA ASN A 23 23.06 -51.32 -43.11
C ASN A 23 23.47 -49.82 -43.12
N ARG A 24 22.51 -48.88 -42.98
CA ARG A 24 22.86 -47.55 -42.53
C ARG A 24 22.90 -47.59 -40.98
N LYS A 25 24.11 -47.52 -40.44
CA LYS A 25 24.29 -47.13 -39.02
C LYS A 25 23.44 -45.86 -38.82
N ALA A 26 22.47 -45.94 -37.97
CA ALA A 26 21.78 -44.75 -37.48
C ALA A 26 22.82 -43.86 -36.82
N ASP A 27 23.18 -42.76 -37.44
CA ASP A 27 23.91 -41.69 -36.79
C ASP A 27 23.00 -41.17 -35.70
N LEU A 28 23.22 -41.68 -34.50
CA LEU A 28 22.65 -41.06 -33.29
C LEU A 28 23.16 -39.60 -33.25
N PRO A 29 22.23 -38.62 -33.03
CA PRO A 29 22.69 -37.26 -32.89
C PRO A 29 23.75 -37.21 -31.80
N MET A 30 25.00 -36.88 -32.19
CA MET A 30 26.06 -36.64 -31.23
C MET A 30 25.57 -35.64 -30.17
N ALA A 31 25.80 -35.94 -28.92
CA ALA A 31 25.45 -35.01 -27.85
C ALA A 31 26.07 -33.65 -28.19
N VAL A 32 25.32 -32.57 -28.01
CA VAL A 32 25.73 -31.18 -28.33
C VAL A 32 27.12 -30.82 -27.74
N MET A 33 27.57 -31.56 -26.76
CA MET A 33 28.93 -31.42 -26.16
C MET A 33 30.05 -31.95 -27.04
N ASP A 34 29.80 -32.92 -27.95
CA ASP A 34 30.84 -33.51 -28.79
C ASP A 34 31.04 -32.71 -30.10
N GLU A 35 30.02 -31.97 -30.54
CA GLU A 35 30.06 -31.12 -31.78
C GLU A 35 31.14 -30.01 -31.65
N PHE A 36 31.42 -29.53 -30.44
CA PHE A 36 32.39 -28.45 -30.19
C PHE A 36 33.72 -28.91 -29.62
N LYS A 37 33.99 -30.19 -29.62
CA LYS A 37 35.21 -30.77 -29.02
C LYS A 37 36.49 -30.35 -29.74
N GLU A 38 36.42 -30.36 -31.09
CA GLU A 38 37.56 -29.96 -31.93
C GLU A 38 37.88 -28.46 -31.80
N GLU A 39 36.83 -27.62 -31.73
CA GLU A 39 37.00 -26.16 -31.51
C GLU A 39 37.56 -25.84 -30.15
N ARG A 40 37.17 -26.59 -29.11
CA ARG A 40 37.70 -26.43 -27.77
C ARG A 40 39.17 -26.85 -27.66
N GLU A 41 39.57 -27.90 -28.40
CA GLU A 41 40.98 -28.34 -28.45
C GLU A 41 41.85 -27.34 -29.20
N ALA A 42 41.36 -26.76 -30.28
CA ALA A 42 42.05 -25.69 -31.03
C ALA A 42 42.26 -24.42 -30.16
N LEU A 43 41.30 -24.13 -29.28
CA LEU A 43 41.39 -22.98 -28.37
C LEU A 43 42.34 -23.15 -27.19
N LYS A 44 42.69 -24.38 -26.83
CA LYS A 44 43.69 -24.62 -25.75
C LYS A 44 45.02 -23.89 -26.01
N ASN A 45 45.45 -23.86 -27.28
CA ASN A 45 46.68 -23.21 -27.75
C ASN A 45 46.46 -21.82 -28.34
N GLY A 46 45.21 -21.30 -28.28
CA GLY A 46 44.86 -20.01 -28.85
C GLY A 46 45.31 -18.80 -28.01
N THR A 47 45.49 -17.68 -28.65
CA THR A 47 45.83 -16.42 -27.99
C THR A 47 44.70 -15.96 -27.07
N PRO A 48 44.96 -15.13 -26.03
CA PRO A 48 43.93 -14.61 -25.13
C PRO A 48 42.76 -13.89 -25.86
N LYS A 49 43.04 -13.20 -26.97
CA LYS A 49 42.04 -12.54 -27.81
C LYS A 49 41.09 -13.54 -28.49
N GLN A 50 41.63 -14.66 -28.99
CA GLN A 50 40.83 -15.71 -29.64
C GLN A 50 39.93 -16.43 -28.61
N LYS A 51 40.43 -16.67 -27.39
CA LYS A 51 39.64 -17.26 -26.30
C LYS A 51 38.51 -16.32 -25.88
N LEU A 52 38.76 -15.01 -25.79
CA LEU A 52 37.75 -14.02 -25.44
C LEU A 52 36.69 -13.89 -26.55
N ALA A 53 37.11 -13.88 -27.83
CA ALA A 53 36.19 -13.82 -28.97
C ALA A 53 35.25 -15.04 -29.04
N TYR A 54 35.80 -16.25 -28.80
CA TYR A 54 35.02 -17.47 -28.73
C TYR A 54 34.02 -17.44 -27.57
N PHE A 55 34.48 -17.06 -26.36
CA PHE A 55 33.62 -16.92 -25.19
C PHE A 55 32.49 -15.95 -25.46
N TRP A 56 32.77 -14.76 -26.03
CA TRP A 56 31.77 -13.77 -26.35
C TRP A 56 30.77 -14.27 -27.40
N TYR A 57 31.23 -14.98 -28.44
CA TYR A 57 30.36 -15.51 -29.48
C TYR A 57 29.31 -16.51 -28.94
N TYR A 58 29.76 -17.45 -28.10
CA TYR A 58 28.90 -18.52 -27.58
C TYR A 58 28.13 -18.12 -26.30
N TYR A 59 28.70 -17.27 -25.46
CA TYR A 59 28.14 -16.99 -24.13
C TYR A 59 27.58 -15.56 -23.96
N LYS A 60 27.57 -14.72 -25.02
CA LYS A 60 27.08 -13.34 -24.92
C LYS A 60 25.69 -13.22 -24.30
N TRP A 61 24.77 -14.11 -24.66
CA TRP A 61 23.42 -14.09 -24.10
C TRP A 61 23.40 -14.50 -22.63
N HIS A 62 24.20 -15.49 -22.23
CA HIS A 62 24.31 -15.89 -20.83
C HIS A 62 24.94 -14.80 -19.98
N VAL A 63 25.94 -14.09 -20.51
CA VAL A 63 26.58 -12.95 -19.85
C VAL A 63 25.60 -11.79 -19.68
N ILE A 64 24.82 -11.49 -20.73
CA ILE A 64 23.78 -10.44 -20.67
C ILE A 64 22.71 -10.80 -19.64
N ILE A 65 22.21 -12.04 -19.66
CA ILE A 65 21.23 -12.52 -18.68
C ILE A 65 21.79 -12.44 -17.27
N ALA A 66 23.02 -12.92 -17.05
CA ALA A 66 23.67 -12.85 -15.75
C ALA A 66 23.82 -11.41 -15.25
N LEU A 67 24.19 -10.47 -16.13
CA LEU A 67 24.31 -9.06 -15.80
C LEU A 67 22.95 -8.44 -15.43
N VAL A 68 21.89 -8.76 -16.17
CA VAL A 68 20.52 -8.33 -15.85
C VAL A 68 20.08 -8.86 -14.50
N VAL A 69 20.34 -10.15 -14.21
CA VAL A 69 20.01 -10.75 -12.91
C VAL A 69 20.78 -10.07 -11.76
N ILE A 70 22.06 -9.78 -11.96
CA ILE A 70 22.87 -9.07 -10.96
C ILE A 70 22.30 -7.65 -10.72
N ILE A 71 21.96 -6.91 -11.78
CA ILE A 71 21.35 -5.59 -11.66
C ILE A 71 20.01 -5.69 -10.90
N MET A 72 19.17 -6.68 -11.20
CA MET A 72 17.92 -6.90 -10.48
C MET A 72 18.14 -7.19 -8.99
N ILE A 73 19.11 -8.07 -8.67
CA ILE A 73 19.44 -8.39 -7.28
C ILE A 73 19.96 -7.15 -6.54
N VAL A 74 20.89 -6.40 -7.15
CA VAL A 74 21.42 -5.16 -6.54
C VAL A 74 20.31 -4.13 -6.34
N SER A 75 19.44 -3.95 -7.34
CA SER A 75 18.29 -3.04 -7.23
C SER A 75 17.33 -3.48 -6.12
N PHE A 76 17.03 -4.78 -6.03
CA PHE A 76 16.17 -5.33 -4.99
C PHE A 76 16.76 -5.17 -3.58
N VAL A 77 18.06 -5.50 -3.43
CA VAL A 77 18.77 -5.31 -2.14
C VAL A 77 18.77 -3.82 -1.75
N LYS A 78 19.07 -2.95 -2.73
CA LYS A 78 19.03 -1.50 -2.48
C LYS A 78 17.64 -1.04 -2.04
N GLN A 79 16.57 -1.48 -2.71
CA GLN A 79 15.19 -1.15 -2.34
C GLN A 79 14.82 -1.64 -0.92
N LEU A 80 15.35 -2.79 -0.49
CA LEU A 80 15.14 -3.28 0.88
C LEU A 80 15.94 -2.48 1.91
N THR A 81 17.15 -2.05 1.56
CA THR A 81 18.04 -1.32 2.48
C THR A 81 17.66 0.17 2.58
N ASP A 82 17.12 0.74 1.50
CA ASP A 82 16.70 2.14 1.45
C ASP A 82 15.27 2.37 2.02
N ARG A 83 14.60 1.31 2.52
CA ARG A 83 13.32 1.46 3.22
C ARG A 83 13.58 2.15 4.54
N LYS A 84 12.91 3.27 4.74
CA LYS A 84 12.86 3.95 6.04
C LYS A 84 11.87 3.23 6.95
N ASP A 85 12.15 3.24 8.23
CA ASP A 85 11.20 2.72 9.20
C ASP A 85 10.00 3.70 9.32
N PRO A 86 8.76 3.23 9.24
CA PRO A 86 7.61 4.09 9.42
C PRO A 86 7.59 4.60 10.86
N ALA A 87 7.78 5.91 11.04
CA ALA A 87 7.70 6.54 12.34
C ALA A 87 6.29 7.05 12.64
N PHE A 88 5.52 7.36 11.59
CA PHE A 88 4.14 7.81 11.73
C PHE A 88 3.41 7.76 10.39
N TYR A 89 2.17 7.30 10.41
CA TYR A 89 1.34 7.23 9.20
C TYR A 89 -0.07 7.82 9.44
N ALA A 90 -0.31 8.99 8.86
CA ALA A 90 -1.61 9.64 8.81
C ALA A 90 -2.29 9.42 7.45
N VAL A 91 -3.51 8.91 7.44
CA VAL A 91 -4.33 8.93 6.23
C VAL A 91 -5.12 10.24 6.14
N MET A 92 -4.91 10.97 5.05
CA MET A 92 -5.62 12.21 4.72
C MET A 92 -6.81 11.87 3.81
N LEU A 93 -7.88 11.32 4.39
CA LEU A 93 -9.02 10.82 3.62
C LEU A 93 -9.74 11.96 2.91
N ASN A 94 -9.99 11.81 1.61
CA ASN A 94 -10.65 12.79 0.76
C ASN A 94 -9.94 14.15 0.66
N ALA A 95 -8.69 14.24 1.13
CA ALA A 95 -7.89 15.43 1.00
C ALA A 95 -7.09 15.47 -0.32
N SER A 96 -6.65 16.66 -0.71
CA SER A 96 -5.76 16.87 -1.85
C SER A 96 -4.77 17.96 -1.51
N LEU A 97 -3.51 17.80 -1.92
CA LEU A 97 -2.54 18.89 -1.85
C LEU A 97 -3.02 20.07 -2.69
N LEU A 98 -2.94 21.28 -2.14
CA LEU A 98 -3.24 22.52 -2.86
C LEU A 98 -2.19 22.78 -3.95
N ASP A 99 -0.92 22.54 -3.66
CA ASP A 99 0.15 22.58 -4.65
C ASP A 99 0.54 21.17 -5.09
N GLN A 100 -0.02 20.72 -6.23
CA GLN A 100 0.28 19.41 -6.83
C GLN A 100 1.60 19.39 -7.60
N MET A 101 2.29 20.51 -7.72
CA MET A 101 3.55 20.64 -8.48
C MET A 101 4.78 20.36 -7.63
N THR A 102 4.64 20.37 -6.32
CA THR A 102 5.72 20.11 -5.37
C THR A 102 5.72 18.63 -4.99
N SER A 103 6.84 17.96 -5.17
CA SER A 103 7.08 16.60 -4.65
C SER A 103 7.75 16.62 -3.27
N GLU A 104 7.92 17.80 -2.69
CA GLU A 104 8.52 17.98 -1.37
C GLU A 104 7.48 17.80 -0.29
N GLN A 105 7.91 17.29 0.86
CA GLN A 105 7.05 17.20 2.03
C GLN A 105 6.67 18.61 2.51
N PRO A 106 5.45 18.81 3.03
CA PRO A 106 5.06 20.10 3.61
C PRO A 106 5.99 20.51 4.75
N ASP A 107 6.26 21.80 4.87
CA ASP A 107 7.20 22.34 5.85
C ASP A 107 6.86 21.92 7.28
N PHE A 108 5.56 21.91 7.63
CA PHE A 108 5.11 21.53 8.99
C PHE A 108 5.48 20.08 9.35
N VAL A 109 5.61 19.18 8.36
CA VAL A 109 6.02 17.78 8.62
C VAL A 109 7.49 17.74 9.03
N THR A 110 8.30 18.56 8.40
CA THR A 110 9.73 18.69 8.75
C THR A 110 9.90 19.33 10.14
N ASP A 111 9.14 20.38 10.40
CA ASP A 111 9.16 21.08 11.69
C ASP A 111 8.66 20.17 12.84
N PHE A 112 7.61 19.39 12.59
CA PHE A 112 7.11 18.39 13.53
C PHE A 112 8.14 17.30 13.79
N ALA A 113 8.76 16.75 12.75
CA ALA A 113 9.81 15.75 12.90
C ALA A 113 11.00 16.25 13.71
N GLU A 114 11.43 17.51 13.50
CA GLU A 114 12.49 18.13 14.29
C GLU A 114 12.09 18.31 15.75
N LYS A 115 10.86 18.73 16.03
CA LYS A 115 10.31 18.88 17.39
C LYS A 115 10.30 17.54 18.13
N GLU A 116 9.87 16.45 17.46
CA GLU A 116 9.80 15.11 18.04
C GLU A 116 11.14 14.36 18.02
N GLY A 117 12.18 14.93 17.40
CA GLY A 117 13.50 14.31 17.29
C GLY A 117 13.53 13.10 16.35
N ILE A 118 12.60 13.05 15.38
CA ILE A 118 12.51 12.00 14.35
C ILE A 118 13.50 12.32 13.23
N ASP A 119 14.46 11.43 12.99
CA ASP A 119 15.41 11.57 11.88
C ASP A 119 14.77 11.13 10.56
N LEU A 120 14.36 12.07 9.74
CA LEU A 120 13.76 11.83 8.43
C LEU A 120 14.72 11.20 7.40
N ASN A 121 16.01 11.02 7.73
CA ASN A 121 16.91 10.22 6.88
C ASN A 121 16.70 8.71 7.08
N THR A 122 16.37 8.28 8.28
CA THR A 122 16.20 6.87 8.67
C THR A 122 14.74 6.47 8.86
N SER A 123 13.88 7.43 9.16
CA SER A 123 12.46 7.21 9.43
C SER A 123 11.59 8.01 8.46
N ASP A 124 10.33 7.58 8.29
CA ASP A 124 9.37 8.24 7.41
C ASP A 124 8.12 8.68 8.19
N ILE A 125 7.65 9.89 7.90
CA ILE A 125 6.36 10.41 8.35
C ILE A 125 5.50 10.57 7.11
N THR A 126 4.43 9.81 7.00
CA THR A 126 3.57 9.79 5.82
C THR A 126 2.23 10.46 6.08
N PHE A 127 1.86 11.42 5.22
CA PHE A 127 0.52 11.99 5.11
C PHE A 127 -0.07 11.55 3.77
N ASP A 128 -0.78 10.41 3.75
CA ASP A 128 -1.30 9.78 2.51
C ASP A 128 -2.60 10.41 2.04
N THR A 129 -2.57 11.18 0.97
CA THR A 129 -3.73 11.77 0.29
C THR A 129 -4.29 10.91 -0.84
N SER A 130 -3.78 9.69 -1.03
CA SER A 130 -4.18 8.83 -2.15
C SER A 130 -5.52 8.14 -1.96
N ILE A 131 -6.05 8.12 -0.73
CA ILE A 131 -7.31 7.45 -0.39
C ILE A 131 -8.48 8.41 -0.60
N ARG A 132 -9.31 8.10 -1.61
CA ARG A 132 -10.50 8.89 -1.96
C ARG A 132 -11.71 8.00 -2.01
N ILE A 133 -12.67 8.26 -1.13
CA ILE A 133 -13.91 7.50 -1.00
C ILE A 133 -15.07 8.49 -1.13
N VAL A 134 -15.83 8.34 -2.19
CA VAL A 134 -17.08 9.09 -2.39
C VAL A 134 -18.21 8.24 -1.84
N GLU A 135 -18.97 8.78 -0.91
CA GLU A 135 -20.11 8.09 -0.34
C GLU A 135 -21.13 7.74 -1.43
N ASP A 136 -21.77 6.59 -1.26
CA ASP A 136 -22.77 6.04 -2.19
C ASP A 136 -22.29 5.86 -3.63
N SER A 137 -20.98 5.97 -3.88
CA SER A 137 -20.41 5.72 -5.19
C SER A 137 -19.91 4.29 -5.30
N MET A 138 -20.37 3.60 -6.34
CA MET A 138 -19.89 2.28 -6.75
C MET A 138 -18.78 2.38 -7.80
N ASP A 139 -18.10 3.52 -7.92
CA ASP A 139 -17.00 3.66 -8.86
C ASP A 139 -15.75 2.86 -8.40
N GLU A 140 -14.94 2.44 -9.36
CA GLU A 140 -13.77 1.60 -9.13
C GLU A 140 -12.75 2.25 -8.16
N THR A 141 -12.64 3.57 -8.20
CA THR A 141 -11.71 4.33 -7.34
C THR A 141 -12.15 4.26 -5.88
N SER A 142 -13.42 4.52 -5.59
CA SER A 142 -13.97 4.47 -4.24
C SER A 142 -13.90 3.06 -3.65
N ILE A 143 -14.22 2.02 -4.46
CA ILE A 143 -14.13 0.63 -4.03
C ILE A 143 -12.67 0.26 -3.71
N THR A 144 -11.74 0.57 -4.59
CA THR A 144 -10.31 0.27 -4.40
C THR A 144 -9.74 1.01 -3.19
N SER A 145 -10.10 2.29 -3.01
CA SER A 145 -9.69 3.12 -1.88
C SER A 145 -10.23 2.57 -0.55
N SER A 146 -11.50 2.13 -0.53
CA SER A 146 -12.10 1.50 0.66
C SER A 146 -11.38 0.20 1.02
N GLN A 147 -11.07 -0.63 0.03
CA GLN A 147 -10.31 -1.87 0.25
C GLN A 147 -8.89 -1.58 0.76
N LYS A 148 -8.20 -0.59 0.17
CA LYS A 148 -6.88 -0.15 0.62
C LYS A 148 -6.91 0.30 2.08
N LEU A 149 -7.87 1.17 2.44
CA LEU A 149 -8.04 1.65 3.81
C LEU A 149 -8.23 0.49 4.80
N MET A 150 -9.14 -0.46 4.48
CA MET A 150 -9.41 -1.61 5.35
C MET A 150 -8.20 -2.53 5.52
N VAL A 151 -7.39 -2.72 4.47
CA VAL A 151 -6.15 -3.50 4.55
C VAL A 151 -5.14 -2.83 5.47
N TYR A 152 -4.97 -1.51 5.36
CA TYR A 152 -4.04 -0.76 6.22
C TYR A 152 -4.46 -0.74 7.68
N VAL A 153 -5.77 -0.57 7.94
CA VAL A 153 -6.32 -0.69 9.31
C VAL A 153 -6.11 -2.09 9.87
N ALA A 154 -6.39 -3.14 9.09
CA ALA A 154 -6.21 -4.52 9.53
C ALA A 154 -4.74 -4.91 9.75
N ALA A 155 -3.81 -4.24 9.04
CA ALA A 155 -2.37 -4.44 9.19
C ALA A 155 -1.76 -3.61 10.33
N ASN A 156 -2.55 -2.77 11.01
CA ASN A 156 -2.10 -1.79 12.02
C ASN A 156 -1.04 -0.81 11.48
N GLU A 157 -1.14 -0.48 10.18
CA GLU A 157 -0.19 0.44 9.55
C GLU A 157 -0.56 1.92 9.73
N LEU A 158 -1.78 2.21 10.21
CA LEU A 158 -2.28 3.58 10.34
C LEU A 158 -2.31 4.02 11.81
N ASP A 159 -1.78 5.20 12.07
CA ASP A 159 -1.82 5.82 13.40
C ASP A 159 -3.03 6.75 13.54
N CYS A 160 -3.32 7.56 12.53
CA CYS A 160 -4.49 8.44 12.58
C CYS A 160 -5.15 8.64 11.21
N MET A 161 -6.40 9.11 11.26
CA MET A 161 -7.14 9.61 10.11
C MET A 161 -7.39 11.11 10.28
N ILE A 162 -7.12 11.89 9.23
CA ILE A 162 -7.47 13.31 9.16
C ILE A 162 -8.40 13.49 7.95
N THR A 163 -9.58 14.05 8.18
CA THR A 163 -10.58 14.23 7.12
C THR A 163 -11.60 15.29 7.49
N ASP A 164 -12.55 15.58 6.59
CA ASP A 164 -13.72 16.43 6.90
C ASP A 164 -14.72 15.74 7.82
N PHE A 165 -15.58 16.51 8.48
CA PHE A 165 -16.57 16.00 9.44
C PHE A 165 -17.53 14.98 8.83
N THR A 166 -17.99 15.20 7.60
CA THR A 166 -18.93 14.30 6.92
C THR A 166 -18.29 12.93 6.69
N SER A 167 -17.07 12.91 6.15
CA SER A 167 -16.34 11.67 5.93
C SER A 167 -15.97 10.99 7.25
N PHE A 168 -15.62 11.74 8.29
CA PHE A 168 -15.24 11.21 9.58
C PHE A 168 -16.38 10.51 10.33
N GLN A 169 -17.60 11.08 10.28
CA GLN A 169 -18.77 10.60 11.01
C GLN A 169 -19.01 9.10 10.85
N LYS A 170 -18.87 8.57 9.64
CA LYS A 170 -19.06 7.16 9.33
C LYS A 170 -18.06 6.26 10.09
N TYR A 171 -16.79 6.66 10.11
CA TYR A 171 -15.72 5.88 10.74
C TYR A 171 -15.72 6.07 12.26
N ALA A 172 -16.05 7.27 12.73
CA ALA A 172 -16.18 7.57 14.14
C ALA A 172 -17.24 6.69 14.83
N ASN A 173 -18.35 6.43 14.14
CA ASN A 173 -19.42 5.58 14.65
C ASN A 173 -19.23 4.08 14.37
N SER A 174 -18.03 3.65 13.99
CA SER A 174 -17.67 2.24 13.73
C SER A 174 -16.65 1.69 14.73
N SER A 175 -16.49 2.31 15.89
CA SER A 175 -15.54 1.89 16.95
C SER A 175 -14.09 1.77 16.48
N MET A 176 -13.70 2.53 15.44
CA MET A 176 -12.37 2.45 14.84
C MET A 176 -11.32 3.28 15.57
N PHE A 177 -11.72 4.25 16.37
CA PHE A 177 -10.85 5.19 17.04
C PHE A 177 -10.84 5.01 18.55
N HIS A 178 -9.76 5.45 19.18
CA HIS A 178 -9.66 5.50 20.63
C HIS A 178 -10.69 6.45 21.26
N ASP A 179 -11.20 6.08 22.43
CA ASP A 179 -11.72 7.05 23.37
C ASP A 179 -10.53 7.91 23.84
N LEU A 180 -10.54 9.20 23.55
CA LEU A 180 -9.41 10.07 23.86
C LEU A 180 -9.13 10.14 25.36
N ARG A 181 -10.12 9.86 26.21
CA ARG A 181 -9.95 9.81 27.68
C ARG A 181 -9.06 8.64 28.13
N ASP A 182 -8.92 7.59 27.30
CA ASP A 182 -8.10 6.42 27.63
C ASP A 182 -6.62 6.62 27.29
N ILE A 183 -6.31 7.56 26.41
CA ILE A 183 -4.95 7.78 25.87
C ILE A 183 -4.33 9.12 26.25
N LEU A 184 -5.13 10.09 26.70
CA LEU A 184 -4.67 11.42 27.08
C LEU A 184 -4.45 11.52 28.59
N THR A 185 -3.49 12.33 29.01
CA THR A 185 -3.32 12.74 30.41
C THR A 185 -4.38 13.77 30.82
N ASP A 186 -4.59 13.95 32.11
CA ASP A 186 -5.56 14.95 32.65
C ASP A 186 -5.25 16.37 32.13
N GLU A 187 -3.95 16.71 31.99
CA GLU A 187 -3.53 18.03 31.49
C GLU A 187 -3.87 18.14 29.97
N GLN A 188 -3.65 17.08 29.20
CA GLN A 188 -3.97 17.04 27.78
C GLN A 188 -5.48 17.08 27.54
N ILE A 189 -6.26 16.35 28.33
CA ILE A 189 -7.73 16.41 28.28
C ILE A 189 -8.18 17.86 28.50
N GLN A 190 -7.72 18.52 29.56
CA GLN A 190 -8.10 19.90 29.85
C GLN A 190 -7.72 20.89 28.74
N ALA A 191 -6.59 20.67 28.05
CA ALA A 191 -6.12 21.51 26.96
C ALA A 191 -6.86 21.28 25.65
N LEU A 192 -7.25 20.02 25.37
CA LEU A 192 -7.82 19.58 24.10
C LEU A 192 -9.36 19.45 24.12
N GLU A 193 -9.99 19.40 25.30
CA GLU A 193 -11.45 19.27 25.46
C GLU A 193 -12.27 20.27 24.59
N PRO A 194 -11.85 21.55 24.42
CA PRO A 194 -12.58 22.49 23.56
C PRO A 194 -12.56 22.12 22.07
N TYR A 195 -11.72 21.17 21.68
CA TYR A 195 -11.54 20.71 20.29
C TYR A 195 -12.04 19.28 20.09
N PHE A 196 -12.65 18.66 21.10
CA PHE A 196 -13.11 17.28 20.96
C PHE A 196 -14.29 17.15 19.99
N TYR A 197 -14.22 16.08 19.20
CA TYR A 197 -15.32 15.56 18.35
C TYR A 197 -15.92 14.37 19.07
N TYR A 198 -17.20 14.41 19.36
CA TYR A 198 -17.89 13.38 20.14
C TYR A 198 -18.75 12.49 19.26
N VAL A 199 -18.94 11.25 19.70
CA VAL A 199 -19.99 10.35 19.24
C VAL A 199 -20.85 9.92 20.43
N ASP A 200 -22.12 9.59 20.16
CA ASP A 200 -22.97 9.01 21.20
C ASP A 200 -22.78 7.49 21.18
N ARG A 201 -22.31 6.92 22.29
CA ARG A 201 -22.09 5.46 22.44
C ARG A 201 -23.37 4.66 22.19
N GLU A 202 -24.55 5.16 22.58
CA GLU A 202 -25.83 4.49 22.35
C GLU A 202 -26.11 4.36 20.85
N VAL A 203 -25.77 5.38 20.04
CA VAL A 203 -25.88 5.32 18.57
C VAL A 203 -24.92 4.30 17.99
N VAL A 204 -23.67 4.27 18.47
CA VAL A 204 -22.66 3.30 18.03
C VAL A 204 -23.14 1.88 18.30
N LEU A 205 -23.60 1.60 19.51
CA LEU A 205 -24.15 0.27 19.88
C LEU A 205 -25.39 -0.13 19.06
N ALA A 206 -26.25 0.85 18.73
CA ALA A 206 -27.41 0.60 17.89
C ALA A 206 -27.02 0.26 16.43
N ILE A 207 -25.96 0.90 15.90
CA ILE A 207 -25.40 0.60 14.57
C ILE A 207 -24.80 -0.82 14.58
N GLU A 208 -24.02 -1.17 15.59
CA GLU A 208 -23.43 -2.51 15.73
C GLU A 208 -24.50 -3.58 15.79
N ALA A 209 -25.52 -3.39 16.62
CA ALA A 209 -26.67 -4.31 16.72
C ALA A 209 -27.45 -4.44 15.41
N ALA A 210 -27.61 -3.37 14.66
CA ALA A 210 -28.29 -3.38 13.36
C ALA A 210 -27.46 -4.11 12.29
N ASN A 211 -26.14 -3.99 12.32
CA ASN A 211 -25.24 -4.70 11.42
C ASN A 211 -25.25 -6.22 11.67
N ASP A 212 -25.43 -6.65 12.91
CA ASP A 212 -25.54 -8.06 13.28
C ASP A 212 -26.91 -8.64 12.86
N ASP A 213 -27.96 -7.83 12.82
CA ASP A 213 -29.31 -8.22 12.36
C ASP A 213 -29.55 -7.77 10.92
N MET A 214 -29.20 -8.61 9.95
CA MET A 214 -29.34 -8.34 8.51
C MET A 214 -30.76 -8.02 8.03
N ASN A 215 -31.77 -8.09 8.88
CA ASN A 215 -33.17 -7.77 8.57
C ASN A 215 -33.61 -6.40 9.10
N THR A 216 -32.73 -5.67 9.78
CA THR A 216 -33.07 -4.38 10.37
C THR A 216 -32.71 -3.26 9.41
N ASP A 217 -33.70 -2.51 8.95
CA ASP A 217 -33.54 -1.27 8.18
C ASP A 217 -33.34 -0.12 9.18
N TYR A 218 -32.15 -0.02 9.73
CA TYR A 218 -31.79 1.01 10.72
C TYR A 218 -31.09 2.17 10.02
N THR A 219 -31.64 3.36 10.19
CA THR A 219 -31.00 4.63 9.78
C THR A 219 -30.59 5.37 11.05
N PRO A 220 -29.29 5.52 11.32
CA PRO A 220 -28.85 6.22 12.50
C PRO A 220 -29.16 7.72 12.41
N ASP A 221 -29.60 8.27 13.54
CA ASP A 221 -29.70 9.72 13.74
C ASP A 221 -28.46 10.16 14.53
N TYR A 222 -27.57 10.87 13.85
CA TYR A 222 -26.31 11.30 14.45
C TYR A 222 -26.49 12.65 15.13
N PRO A 223 -26.28 12.77 16.45
CA PRO A 223 -26.25 14.06 17.12
C PRO A 223 -25.09 14.92 16.63
N ASP A 224 -25.18 16.23 16.84
CA ASP A 224 -24.10 17.16 16.52
C ASP A 224 -22.82 16.79 17.32
N PRO A 225 -21.72 16.47 16.65
CA PRO A 225 -20.49 16.02 17.33
C PRO A 225 -19.81 17.08 18.19
N LEU A 226 -20.20 18.34 18.07
CA LEU A 226 -19.67 19.45 18.88
C LEU A 226 -20.56 19.81 20.07
N HIS A 227 -21.72 19.13 20.22
CA HIS A 227 -22.72 19.36 21.26
C HIS A 227 -22.93 18.09 22.10
N PRO A 228 -21.93 17.68 22.95
CA PRO A 228 -22.03 16.47 23.77
C PRO A 228 -23.20 16.49 24.76
N GLU A 229 -23.75 17.68 25.11
CA GLU A 229 -24.91 17.85 25.97
C GLU A 229 -26.20 17.29 25.37
N ASP A 230 -26.28 17.10 24.06
CA ASP A 230 -27.42 16.52 23.36
C ASP A 230 -27.30 14.98 23.21
N MET A 231 -26.17 14.37 23.67
CA MET A 231 -25.90 12.95 23.61
C MET A 231 -26.26 12.25 24.93
N GLN A 232 -26.57 10.94 24.83
CA GLN A 232 -26.88 10.14 26.01
C GLN A 232 -25.60 9.67 26.73
N ASP A 233 -24.61 9.19 25.94
CA ASP A 233 -23.29 8.79 26.45
C ASP A 233 -22.19 9.32 25.52
N PRO A 234 -21.77 10.59 25.67
CA PRO A 234 -20.79 11.23 24.79
C PRO A 234 -19.39 10.64 24.99
N VAL A 235 -18.77 10.22 23.90
CA VAL A 235 -17.42 9.68 23.86
C VAL A 235 -16.58 10.55 22.90
N PRO A 236 -15.48 11.17 23.35
CA PRO A 236 -14.59 11.92 22.49
C PRO A 236 -13.70 10.96 21.69
N VAL A 237 -13.83 10.96 20.36
CA VAL A 237 -13.10 10.06 19.46
C VAL A 237 -12.26 10.79 18.41
N GLY A 238 -12.33 12.12 18.39
CA GLY A 238 -11.58 12.92 17.44
C GLY A 238 -11.22 14.29 18.01
N ILE A 239 -10.29 14.96 17.33
CA ILE A 239 -9.80 16.31 17.65
C ILE A 239 -10.05 17.20 16.44
N CYS A 240 -10.82 18.26 16.61
CA CYS A 240 -11.14 19.24 15.57
C CYS A 240 -9.94 20.13 15.28
N LEU A 241 -9.53 20.17 14.02
CA LEU A 241 -8.38 20.90 13.50
C LEU A 241 -8.77 21.94 12.44
N THR A 242 -10.04 22.37 12.43
CA THR A 242 -10.62 23.24 11.39
C THR A 242 -9.86 24.55 11.21
N ASP A 243 -9.35 25.13 12.29
CA ASP A 243 -8.63 26.40 12.28
C ASP A 243 -7.10 26.24 12.13
N CYS A 244 -6.62 25.00 11.91
CA CYS A 244 -5.21 24.72 11.75
C CYS A 244 -4.71 25.21 10.38
N LYS A 245 -3.85 26.24 10.38
CA LYS A 245 -3.31 26.81 9.16
C LYS A 245 -2.41 25.86 8.40
N ASP A 246 -1.60 25.07 9.09
CA ASP A 246 -0.70 24.11 8.46
C ASP A 246 -1.47 23.11 7.58
N LEU A 247 -2.67 22.73 8.03
CA LEU A 247 -3.54 21.86 7.25
C LEU A 247 -4.29 22.62 6.16
N THR A 248 -4.90 23.77 6.45
CA THR A 248 -5.73 24.53 5.51
C THR A 248 -4.92 25.21 4.41
N ASP A 249 -3.67 25.59 4.69
CA ASP A 249 -2.75 26.18 3.71
C ASP A 249 -2.07 25.12 2.82
N THR A 250 -2.06 23.86 3.27
CA THR A 250 -1.40 22.74 2.59
C THR A 250 -2.38 21.85 1.84
N TYR A 251 -3.55 21.58 2.44
CA TYR A 251 -4.52 20.61 1.92
C TYR A 251 -5.90 21.22 1.67
N TYR A 252 -6.54 20.74 0.64
CA TYR A 252 -7.96 20.97 0.39
C TYR A 252 -8.76 19.77 0.88
N PHE A 253 -9.73 19.99 1.75
CA PHE A 253 -10.74 19.03 2.18
C PHE A 253 -12.07 19.33 1.49
N ARG A 254 -12.82 18.31 1.14
CA ARG A 254 -14.03 18.46 0.34
C ARG A 254 -15.23 18.96 1.16
N GLY A 255 -15.34 18.51 2.40
CA GLY A 255 -16.42 18.85 3.33
C GLY A 255 -16.04 19.97 4.30
N ASP A 256 -16.98 20.29 5.17
CA ASP A 256 -16.79 21.29 6.22
C ASP A 256 -16.05 20.69 7.42
N GLY A 257 -15.23 21.51 8.06
CA GLY A 257 -14.44 21.13 9.23
C GLY A 257 -13.31 20.19 8.91
N ILE A 258 -12.34 20.08 9.80
CA ILE A 258 -11.25 19.11 9.74
C ILE A 258 -11.19 18.43 11.11
N VAL A 259 -11.10 17.11 11.11
CA VAL A 259 -11.02 16.32 12.35
C VAL A 259 -9.99 15.23 12.21
N MET A 260 -9.26 14.96 13.27
CA MET A 260 -8.27 13.90 13.40
C MET A 260 -8.78 12.88 14.41
N GLY A 261 -8.84 11.60 14.01
CA GLY A 261 -9.09 10.46 14.89
C GLY A 261 -7.87 9.56 14.98
N ILE A 262 -7.55 9.07 16.18
CA ILE A 262 -6.44 8.15 16.43
C ILE A 262 -6.98 6.73 16.40
N TYR A 263 -6.45 5.87 15.53
CA TYR A 263 -6.94 4.50 15.41
C TYR A 263 -6.71 3.68 16.68
N ALA A 264 -7.70 2.87 17.04
CA ALA A 264 -7.68 2.05 18.27
C ALA A 264 -6.52 1.03 18.31
N ASN A 265 -5.96 0.69 17.17
CA ASN A 265 -4.83 -0.23 17.01
C ASN A 265 -3.56 0.46 16.48
N ALA A 266 -3.45 1.79 16.62
CA ALA A 266 -2.27 2.55 16.22
C ALA A 266 -1.03 2.11 16.99
N GLU A 267 0.11 2.02 16.30
CA GLU A 267 1.39 1.71 16.93
C GLU A 267 2.03 2.95 17.60
N HIS A 268 1.78 4.15 17.03
CA HIS A 268 2.42 5.40 17.46
C HIS A 268 1.39 6.38 18.05
N VAL A 269 0.60 5.91 19.03
CA VAL A 269 -0.47 6.70 19.67
C VAL A 269 0.06 8.02 20.24
N GLN A 270 1.21 7.99 20.94
CA GLN A 270 1.76 9.21 21.55
C GLN A 270 2.18 10.22 20.46
N THR A 271 2.82 9.78 19.40
CA THR A 271 3.18 10.66 18.27
C THR A 271 1.94 11.28 17.62
N ALA A 272 0.82 10.53 17.56
CA ALA A 272 -0.45 11.08 17.09
C ALA A 272 -1.00 12.17 18.00
N VAL A 273 -0.92 11.98 19.31
CA VAL A 273 -1.31 13.01 20.32
C VAL A 273 -0.42 14.24 20.19
N ASP A 274 0.90 14.05 20.12
CA ASP A 274 1.88 15.12 19.99
C ASP A 274 1.68 15.91 18.68
N LEU A 275 1.28 15.23 17.59
CA LEU A 275 0.89 15.88 16.34
C LEU A 275 -0.35 16.76 16.51
N ALA A 276 -1.38 16.29 17.22
CA ALA A 276 -2.58 17.08 17.45
C ALA A 276 -2.27 18.34 18.28
N GLU A 277 -1.45 18.21 19.32
CA GLU A 277 -0.97 19.35 20.12
C GLU A 277 -0.12 20.34 19.28
N TYR A 278 0.75 19.80 18.41
CA TYR A 278 1.56 20.60 17.51
C TYR A 278 0.67 21.42 16.56
N LEU A 279 -0.28 20.76 15.90
CA LEU A 279 -1.19 21.40 14.92
C LEU A 279 -2.11 22.45 15.56
N LEU A 280 -2.44 22.28 16.84
CA LEU A 280 -3.20 23.27 17.62
C LEU A 280 -2.31 24.32 18.29
N ASN A 281 -0.98 24.26 18.15
CA ASN A 281 0.00 25.12 18.83
C ASN A 281 -0.15 25.08 20.37
N LYS A 282 -0.30 23.88 20.96
CA LYS A 282 -0.52 23.65 22.39
C LYS A 282 0.72 23.11 23.10
#